data_9c91de3bf3a6c3afa9722f9ccc877c1b
#
_entry.id   9c91de3bf3a6c3afa9722f9ccc877c1b
#
_cell.length_a   1.000
_cell.length_b   1.000
_cell.length_c   1.000
_cell.angle_alpha   90.00
_cell.angle_beta   90.00
_cell.angle_gamma   90.00
#
_symmetry.space_group_name_H-M   'P 1'
#
loop_
_entity.id
_entity.type
_entity.pdbx_description
1 polymer ?
#
loop_
_entity_poly.entity_id
_entity_poly.type
_entity_poly.pdbx_seq_one_letter_code
_entity_poly.pdbx_strand_id
1 'polypeptide(L)'
;MFYEKAQYKELKKKTSRDCLLCFGKCAGHKGIDEKDPISILIADKGIFLERAKGEDAIVLMEHITAFKQTDNTITVKTTDESAKKLVLHIHSQKHRDKGCALLEKYATQLKNN
;
A
#
# COMPACT_ATOMS: atom_id res chain seq x y z
N MET A 1 0.30 3.63 -9.50
CA MET A 1 -0.44 4.52 -10.42
C MET A 1 -1.06 5.68 -9.65
N PHE A 2 -0.98 6.88 -10.20
CA PHE A 2 -1.64 8.04 -9.61
C PHE A 2 -3.07 8.16 -10.12
N TYR A 3 -3.95 8.63 -9.26
CA TYR A 3 -5.35 8.83 -9.57
C TYR A 3 -5.76 10.28 -9.31
N GLU A 4 -6.70 10.76 -10.09
CA GLU A 4 -7.34 12.04 -9.78
C GLU A 4 -8.03 11.94 -8.43
N LYS A 5 -8.08 13.08 -7.71
CA LYS A 5 -8.61 13.12 -6.35
C LYS A 5 -10.02 12.54 -6.23
N ALA A 6 -10.87 12.82 -7.21
CA ALA A 6 -12.24 12.30 -7.21
C ALA A 6 -12.28 10.77 -7.38
N GLN A 7 -11.46 10.23 -8.28
CA GLN A 7 -11.35 8.78 -8.50
C GLN A 7 -10.81 8.08 -7.26
N TYR A 8 -9.80 8.65 -6.64
CA TYR A 8 -9.20 8.13 -5.41
C TYR A 8 -10.25 8.04 -4.31
N LYS A 9 -10.99 9.11 -4.08
CA LYS A 9 -12.02 9.14 -3.04
C LYS A 9 -13.13 8.13 -3.30
N GLU A 10 -13.53 7.96 -4.56
CA GLU A 10 -14.57 7.00 -4.93
C GLU A 10 -14.14 5.57 -4.63
N LEU A 11 -12.91 5.20 -5.00
CA LEU A 11 -12.37 3.88 -4.70
C LEU A 11 -12.25 3.66 -3.19
N LYS A 12 -11.80 4.68 -2.47
CA LYS A 12 -11.63 4.60 -1.01
C LYS A 12 -12.96 4.36 -0.29
N LYS A 13 -14.05 4.96 -0.77
CA LYS A 13 -15.39 4.76 -0.20
C LYS A 13 -15.89 3.32 -0.34
N LYS A 14 -15.43 2.60 -1.36
CA LYS A 14 -15.86 1.23 -1.64
C LYS A 14 -15.04 0.17 -0.93
N THR A 15 -14.08 0.58 -0.09
CA THR A 15 -13.23 -0.39 0.61
C THR A 15 -13.97 -1.07 1.77
N SER A 16 -13.55 -2.30 2.05
CA SER A 16 -14.03 -3.07 3.20
C SER A 16 -13.67 -2.37 4.52
N ARG A 17 -14.49 -2.57 5.55
CA ARG A 17 -14.21 -2.09 6.90
C ARG A 17 -12.99 -2.78 7.52
N ASP A 18 -12.69 -4.00 7.07
CA ASP A 18 -11.48 -4.70 7.54
C ASP A 18 -10.29 -4.15 6.76
N CYS A 19 -9.70 -3.11 7.31
CA CYS A 19 -8.60 -2.37 6.71
C CYS A 19 -7.69 -1.83 7.79
N LEU A 20 -6.53 -1.32 7.38
CA LEU A 20 -5.57 -0.68 8.26
C LEU A 20 -5.25 0.71 7.72
N LEU A 21 -5.45 1.72 8.55
CA LEU A 21 -5.00 3.08 8.26
C LEU A 21 -3.87 3.42 9.21
N CYS A 22 -2.72 3.79 8.67
CA CYS A 22 -1.57 4.21 9.48
C CYS A 22 -0.77 5.27 8.75
N PHE A 23 0.22 5.82 9.42
CA PHE A 23 1.12 6.81 8.83
C PHE A 23 2.51 6.20 8.71
N GLY A 24 3.25 6.64 7.70
CA GLY A 24 4.59 6.17 7.46
C GLY A 24 5.20 6.82 6.25
N LYS A 25 6.12 6.11 5.63
CA LYS A 25 6.81 6.54 4.42
C LYS A 25 6.85 5.36 3.46
N CYS A 26 7.06 5.62 2.18
CA CYS A 26 7.26 4.53 1.25
C CYS A 26 8.44 4.82 0.32
N ALA A 27 9.12 3.76 -0.08
CA ALA A 27 10.15 3.79 -1.11
C ALA A 27 9.70 2.90 -2.27
N GLY A 28 10.25 3.14 -3.44
CA GLY A 28 10.00 2.29 -4.60
C GLY A 28 8.76 2.63 -5.40
N HIS A 29 8.05 3.72 -5.08
CA HIS A 29 6.96 4.22 -5.91
C HIS A 29 7.44 5.42 -6.71
N LYS A 30 7.30 5.37 -8.03
CA LYS A 30 7.66 6.49 -8.90
C LYS A 30 6.84 7.72 -8.56
N GLY A 31 7.50 8.84 -8.35
CA GLY A 31 6.84 10.11 -8.06
C GLY A 31 6.51 10.35 -6.60
N ILE A 32 6.81 9.42 -5.71
CA ILE A 32 6.67 9.62 -4.26
C ILE A 32 8.06 9.60 -3.64
N ASP A 33 8.43 10.71 -2.98
CA ASP A 33 9.71 10.81 -2.28
C ASP A 33 9.67 9.95 -1.01
N GLU A 34 10.68 9.09 -0.84
CA GLU A 34 10.76 8.22 0.34
C GLU A 34 10.91 8.97 1.66
N LYS A 35 11.26 10.26 1.61
CA LYS A 35 11.38 11.10 2.81
C LYS A 35 10.05 11.72 3.24
N ASP A 36 9.06 11.76 2.36
CA ASP A 36 7.79 12.42 2.65
C ASP A 36 6.89 11.50 3.46
N PRO A 37 6.35 12.00 4.60
CA PRO A 37 5.37 11.23 5.34
C PRO A 37 4.08 11.11 4.54
N ILE A 38 3.48 9.93 4.59
CA ILE A 38 2.24 9.64 3.87
C ILE A 38 1.27 8.91 4.79
N SER A 39 0.01 8.95 4.39
CA SER A 39 -1.03 8.10 4.96
C SER A 39 -1.08 6.82 4.13
N ILE A 40 -1.06 5.67 4.81
CA ILE A 40 -1.07 4.35 4.19
C ILE A 40 -2.35 3.64 4.61
N LEU A 41 -3.19 3.30 3.64
CA LEU A 41 -4.40 2.52 3.89
C LEU A 41 -4.28 1.19 3.14
N ILE A 42 -4.28 0.10 3.89
CA ILE A 42 -4.28 -1.26 3.31
C ILE A 42 -5.69 -1.79 3.45
N ALA A 43 -6.35 -2.05 2.32
CA ALA A 43 -7.73 -2.48 2.26
C ALA A 43 -7.92 -3.49 1.13
N ASP A 44 -9.14 -3.98 0.98
CA ASP A 44 -9.45 -5.01 -0.02
C ASP A 44 -9.14 -4.60 -1.46
N LYS A 45 -9.28 -3.31 -1.78
CA LYS A 45 -9.01 -2.80 -3.14
C LYS A 45 -7.51 -2.63 -3.42
N GLY A 46 -6.70 -2.43 -2.40
CA GLY A 46 -5.28 -2.22 -2.58
C GLY A 46 -4.64 -1.42 -1.46
N ILE A 47 -3.45 -0.91 -1.75
CA ILE A 47 -2.70 -0.04 -0.84
C ILE A 47 -2.85 1.39 -1.34
N PHE A 48 -3.50 2.23 -0.52
CA PHE A 48 -3.74 3.63 -0.83
C PHE A 48 -2.64 4.47 -0.19
N LEU A 49 -1.95 5.26 -1.01
CA LEU A 49 -0.83 6.11 -0.59
C LEU A 49 -1.25 7.56 -0.75
N GLU A 50 -1.62 8.20 0.35
CA GLU A 50 -2.15 9.55 0.35
C GLU A 50 -1.11 10.53 0.87
N ARG A 51 -0.81 11.54 0.05
CA ARG A 51 0.17 12.56 0.37
C ARG A 51 -0.51 13.86 0.82
N ALA A 52 0.17 14.63 1.68
CA ALA A 52 -0.30 15.97 2.06
C ALA A 52 -0.32 16.92 0.86
N LYS A 53 0.67 16.79 -0.03
CA LYS A 53 0.78 17.57 -1.27
C LYS A 53 1.09 16.62 -2.42
N GLY A 54 0.47 16.87 -3.57
CA GLY A 54 0.66 16.06 -4.75
C GLY A 54 -0.47 15.07 -4.96
N GLU A 55 -0.29 14.20 -5.95
CA GLU A 55 -1.29 13.22 -6.31
C GLU A 55 -1.26 12.02 -5.38
N ASP A 56 -2.43 11.43 -5.15
CA ASP A 56 -2.55 10.21 -4.38
C ASP A 56 -2.39 9.01 -5.30
N ALA A 57 -1.87 7.90 -4.75
CA ALA A 57 -1.61 6.70 -5.52
C ALA A 57 -2.31 5.49 -4.92
N ILE A 58 -2.62 4.53 -5.76
CA ILE A 58 -3.16 3.23 -5.34
C ILE A 58 -2.35 2.15 -6.02
N VAL A 59 -1.88 1.19 -5.24
CA VAL A 59 -1.35 -0.06 -5.77
C VAL A 59 -2.46 -1.08 -5.60
N LEU A 60 -3.08 -1.48 -6.72
CA LEU A 60 -4.24 -2.37 -6.68
C LEU A 60 -3.86 -3.75 -6.16
N MET A 61 -4.74 -4.32 -5.36
CA MET A 61 -4.49 -5.61 -4.72
C MET A 61 -4.23 -6.72 -5.75
N GLU A 62 -4.91 -6.66 -6.89
CA GLU A 62 -4.71 -7.62 -7.99
C GLU A 62 -3.30 -7.64 -8.57
N HIS A 63 -2.53 -6.56 -8.38
CA HIS A 63 -1.15 -6.46 -8.87
C HIS A 63 -0.11 -6.95 -7.86
N ILE A 64 -0.50 -7.24 -6.64
CA ILE A 64 0.43 -7.68 -5.58
C ILE A 64 0.72 -9.17 -5.74
N THR A 65 1.99 -9.51 -5.93
CA THR A 65 2.42 -10.89 -6.17
C THR A 65 3.15 -11.52 -4.99
N ALA A 66 3.73 -10.70 -4.11
CA ALA A 66 4.43 -11.18 -2.93
C ALA A 66 4.60 -10.06 -1.92
N PHE A 67 4.76 -10.40 -0.66
CA PHE A 67 5.13 -9.45 0.37
C PHE A 67 5.98 -10.11 1.43
N LYS A 68 6.75 -9.29 2.16
CA LYS A 68 7.61 -9.77 3.24
C LYS A 68 7.71 -8.68 4.29
N GLN A 69 7.54 -9.05 5.55
CA GLN A 69 7.82 -8.15 6.67
C GLN A 69 9.28 -8.29 7.09
N THR A 70 9.96 -7.17 7.23
CA THR A 70 11.30 -7.07 7.81
C THR A 70 11.26 -5.99 8.89
N ASP A 71 12.41 -5.71 9.53
CA ASP A 71 12.49 -4.68 10.57
C ASP A 71 11.90 -3.37 10.05
N ASN A 72 10.87 -2.88 10.71
CA ASN A 72 10.21 -1.59 10.42
C ASN A 72 9.62 -1.45 9.01
N THR A 73 9.61 -2.48 8.18
CA THR A 73 9.10 -2.39 6.81
C THR A 73 8.22 -3.56 6.41
N ILE A 74 7.37 -3.30 5.43
CA ILE A 74 6.71 -4.33 4.64
C ILE A 74 7.15 -4.09 3.20
N THR A 75 7.84 -5.05 2.60
CA THR A 75 8.23 -4.99 1.19
C THR A 75 7.20 -5.72 0.36
N VAL A 76 6.66 -5.05 -0.65
CA VAL A 76 5.59 -5.57 -1.50
C VAL A 76 6.08 -5.62 -2.94
N LYS A 77 6.00 -6.80 -3.56
CA LYS A 77 6.33 -6.96 -4.98
C LYS A 77 5.05 -6.93 -5.78
N THR A 78 5.08 -6.20 -6.88
CA THR A 78 3.88 -5.99 -7.70
C THR A 78 4.20 -6.04 -9.18
N THR A 79 3.13 -6.15 -9.98
CA THR A 79 3.21 -6.00 -11.45
C THR A 79 2.94 -4.56 -11.87
N ASP A 80 2.67 -3.65 -10.94
CA ASP A 80 2.46 -2.22 -11.21
C ASP A 80 3.80 -1.58 -11.57
N GLU A 81 3.91 -1.04 -12.78
CA GLU A 81 5.13 -0.41 -13.27
C GLU A 81 5.60 0.77 -12.41
N SER A 82 4.69 1.43 -11.71
CA SER A 82 5.01 2.55 -10.83
C SER A 82 5.57 2.11 -9.48
N ALA A 83 5.39 0.85 -9.11
CA ALA A 83 5.71 0.35 -7.77
C ALA A 83 6.08 -1.13 -7.77
N LYS A 84 6.99 -1.55 -8.65
CA LYS A 84 7.38 -2.98 -8.76
C LYS A 84 7.88 -3.56 -7.45
N LYS A 85 8.61 -2.78 -6.69
CA LYS A 85 9.08 -3.15 -5.36
C LYS A 85 8.79 -1.99 -4.41
N LEU A 86 7.63 -2.05 -3.78
CA LEU A 86 7.18 -1.02 -2.85
C LEU A 86 7.64 -1.38 -1.44
N VAL A 87 8.30 -0.45 -0.77
CA VAL A 87 8.73 -0.64 0.62
C VAL A 87 7.95 0.32 1.50
N LEU A 88 7.14 -0.23 2.38
CA LEU A 88 6.34 0.56 3.32
C LEU A 88 7.06 0.63 4.65
N HIS A 89 7.45 1.82 5.08
CA HIS A 89 8.06 2.06 6.38
C HIS A 89 6.96 2.36 7.38
N ILE A 90 6.63 1.37 8.20
CA ILE A 90 5.58 1.46 9.22
C ILE A 90 6.20 1.15 10.57
N HIS A 91 6.26 2.14 11.44
CA HIS A 91 6.98 2.05 12.70
C HIS A 91 6.40 1.00 13.66
N SER A 92 5.08 0.91 13.77
CA SER A 92 4.43 0.00 14.71
C SER A 92 4.42 -1.43 14.20
N GLN A 93 4.97 -2.36 14.99
CA GLN A 93 4.91 -3.79 14.67
C GLN A 93 3.48 -4.28 14.59
N LYS A 94 2.61 -3.81 15.47
CA LYS A 94 1.19 -4.16 15.45
C LYS A 94 0.55 -3.79 14.11
N HIS A 95 0.86 -2.63 13.58
CA HIS A 95 0.37 -2.20 12.27
C HIS A 95 0.97 -3.04 11.14
N ARG A 96 2.27 -3.37 11.21
CA ARG A 96 2.90 -4.23 10.20
C ARG A 96 2.28 -5.62 10.21
N ASP A 97 2.04 -6.19 11.37
CA ASP A 97 1.41 -7.51 11.50
C ASP A 97 0.01 -7.49 10.90
N LYS A 98 -0.78 -6.48 11.21
CA LYS A 98 -2.13 -6.34 10.64
C LYS A 98 -2.08 -6.12 9.14
N GLY A 99 -1.16 -5.29 8.66
CA GLY A 99 -0.97 -5.04 7.23
C GLY A 99 -0.64 -6.32 6.47
N CYS A 100 0.25 -7.13 7.01
CA CYS A 100 0.60 -8.42 6.40
C CYS A 100 -0.59 -9.39 6.40
N ALA A 101 -1.37 -9.43 7.47
CA ALA A 101 -2.57 -10.27 7.54
C ALA A 101 -3.59 -9.85 6.47
N LEU A 102 -3.77 -8.54 6.26
CA LEU A 102 -4.68 -8.04 5.23
C LEU A 102 -4.19 -8.35 3.82
N LEU A 103 -2.88 -8.23 3.58
CA LEU A 103 -2.30 -8.59 2.29
C LEU A 103 -2.49 -10.08 2.00
N GLU A 104 -2.27 -10.93 3.01
CA GLU A 104 -2.53 -12.37 2.87
C GLU A 104 -3.99 -12.65 2.55
N LYS A 105 -4.90 -11.92 3.17
CA LYS A 105 -6.33 -12.10 3.00
C LYS A 105 -6.82 -11.63 1.62
N TYR A 106 -6.33 -10.50 1.15
CA TYR A 106 -6.89 -9.82 -0.02
C TYR A 106 -6.11 -10.00 -1.31
N ALA A 107 -4.83 -10.29 -1.26
CA ALA A 107 -4.01 -10.40 -2.47
C ALA A 107 -4.23 -11.75 -3.14
N THR A 108 -4.96 -11.73 -4.27
CA THR A 108 -5.35 -12.93 -5.00
C THR A 108 -4.24 -13.45 -5.92
N GLN A 109 -3.22 -12.64 -6.18
CA GLN A 109 -2.12 -12.96 -7.08
C GLN A 109 -0.84 -13.39 -6.34
N LEU A 110 -0.93 -13.66 -5.04
CA LEU A 110 0.23 -14.11 -4.28
C LEU A 110 0.77 -15.42 -4.84
N LYS A 111 2.09 -15.45 -5.01
CA LYS A 111 2.78 -16.67 -5.44
C LYS A 111 3.11 -17.51 -4.22
N ASN A 112 2.72 -18.77 -4.25
CA ASN A 112 3.09 -19.73 -3.22
C ASN A 112 4.55 -20.12 -3.40
N ASN A 113 5.31 -20.00 -2.35
CA ASN A 113 6.70 -20.41 -2.34
C ASN A 113 6.86 -21.69 -1.52
#